data_aa7fb386fb867be31eefba953a95ff71
#
_entry.id   aa7fb386fb867be31eefba953a95ff71
#
_cell.length_a   1.000
_cell.length_b   1.000
_cell.length_c   1.000
_cell.angle_alpha   90.00
_cell.angle_beta   90.00
_cell.angle_gamma   90.00
#
_symmetry.space_group_name_H-M   'P 1'
#
loop_
_entity.id
_entity.type
_entity.pdbx_description
1 polymer ?
#
loop_
_entity_poly.entity_id
_entity_poly.type
_entity_poly.pdbx_seq_one_letter_code
_entity_poly.pdbx_strand_id
1 'polypeptide(L)'
;MSLKVGVLMGGSSEEKNVSLSSGKAVADACRKNGFDTTEFPFHFDYRKLLPNLKKQDVIFNALHGGIGENGKIQTWLNKNNIKNTGSGPESSALCMDKVKSKNIVKNNDIRTPIWEMLNSINDRPTLPVPFVIKPNDQGSTVGLTIIHDESEIDAGITEAFDHSDLVM
;
A
#
# COMPACT_ATOMS: atom_id res chain seq x y z
N MET A 1 -27.63 -3.31 -20.39
CA MET A 1 -26.63 -2.20 -20.28
C MET A 1 -25.34 -2.82 -19.80
N SER A 2 -24.21 -2.40 -20.37
CA SER A 2 -22.89 -2.85 -19.93
C SER A 2 -22.55 -2.24 -18.56
N LEU A 3 -21.88 -2.99 -17.70
CA LEU A 3 -21.41 -2.50 -16.39
C LEU A 3 -20.37 -1.39 -16.61
N LYS A 4 -20.54 -0.27 -15.90
CA LYS A 4 -19.59 0.87 -15.92
C LYS A 4 -18.50 0.66 -14.90
N VAL A 5 -17.29 0.45 -15.40
CA VAL A 5 -16.10 0.22 -14.58
C VAL A 5 -15.19 1.43 -14.61
N GLY A 6 -14.98 2.05 -13.48
CA GLY A 6 -13.94 3.09 -13.33
C GLY A 6 -12.63 2.45 -12.86
N VAL A 7 -11.51 2.76 -13.50
CA VAL A 7 -10.19 2.30 -13.06
C VAL A 7 -9.42 3.45 -12.45
N LEU A 8 -9.26 3.44 -11.13
CA LEU A 8 -8.51 4.46 -10.38
C LEU A 8 -7.03 4.11 -10.38
N MET A 9 -6.17 5.01 -10.88
CA MET A 9 -4.75 4.76 -11.08
C MET A 9 -3.87 6.00 -10.85
N GLY A 10 -2.56 5.81 -10.71
CA GLY A 10 -1.60 6.87 -10.44
C GLY A 10 -1.35 7.04 -8.95
N GLY A 11 -1.72 8.18 -8.39
CA GLY A 11 -1.48 8.50 -6.98
C GLY A 11 -0.19 9.28 -6.75
N SER A 12 0.14 9.50 -5.49
CA SER A 12 1.32 10.26 -5.04
C SER A 12 2.43 9.39 -4.45
N SER A 13 2.25 8.07 -4.44
CA SER A 13 3.27 7.15 -3.94
C SER A 13 4.44 7.01 -4.93
N GLU A 14 5.54 6.48 -4.48
CA GLU A 14 6.70 6.14 -5.33
C GLU A 14 6.34 5.12 -6.41
N GLU A 15 5.30 4.30 -6.17
CA GLU A 15 4.78 3.30 -7.11
C GLU A 15 3.78 3.86 -8.14
N LYS A 16 3.69 5.18 -8.31
CA LYS A 16 2.78 5.83 -9.27
C LYS A 16 2.86 5.24 -10.67
N ASN A 17 4.06 5.03 -11.19
CA ASN A 17 4.25 4.51 -12.55
C ASN A 17 3.78 3.05 -12.67
N VAL A 18 3.97 2.24 -11.63
CA VAL A 18 3.45 0.88 -11.54
C VAL A 18 1.92 0.91 -11.57
N SER A 19 1.32 1.80 -10.79
CA SER A 19 -0.13 2.01 -10.75
C SER A 19 -0.71 2.41 -12.11
N LEU A 20 -0.07 3.33 -12.82
CA LEU A 20 -0.50 3.74 -14.17
C LEU A 20 -0.42 2.58 -15.16
N SER A 21 0.65 1.80 -15.12
CA SER A 21 0.82 0.62 -15.98
C SER A 21 -0.21 -0.47 -15.69
N SER A 22 -0.39 -0.83 -14.42
CA SER A 22 -1.38 -1.81 -13.97
C SER A 22 -2.80 -1.37 -14.31
N GLY A 23 -3.12 -0.10 -14.03
CA GLY A 23 -4.44 0.46 -14.31
C GLY A 23 -4.78 0.45 -15.79
N LYS A 24 -3.81 0.78 -16.65
CA LYS A 24 -3.98 0.70 -18.10
C LYS A 24 -4.27 -0.73 -18.57
N ALA A 25 -3.49 -1.69 -18.10
CA ALA A 25 -3.69 -3.11 -18.44
C ALA A 25 -5.08 -3.60 -18.00
N VAL A 26 -5.53 -3.22 -16.79
CA VAL A 26 -6.87 -3.53 -16.29
C VAL A 26 -7.95 -2.87 -17.15
N ALA A 27 -7.81 -1.59 -17.49
CA ALA A 27 -8.78 -0.87 -18.30
C ALA A 27 -8.92 -1.52 -19.69
N ASP A 28 -7.81 -1.89 -20.32
CA ASP A 28 -7.80 -2.57 -21.61
C ASP A 28 -8.44 -3.97 -21.52
N ALA A 29 -8.19 -4.71 -20.46
CA ALA A 29 -8.83 -5.99 -20.20
C ALA A 29 -10.34 -5.85 -19.98
N CYS A 30 -10.78 -4.86 -19.24
CA CYS A 30 -12.21 -4.57 -19.01
C CYS A 30 -12.92 -4.25 -20.34
N ARG A 31 -12.33 -3.39 -21.18
CA ARG A 31 -12.88 -3.08 -22.53
C ARG A 31 -12.98 -4.32 -23.41
N LYS A 32 -11.94 -5.16 -23.42
CA LYS A 32 -11.93 -6.43 -24.15
C LYS A 32 -13.07 -7.36 -23.74
N ASN A 33 -13.45 -7.33 -22.47
CA ASN A 33 -14.55 -8.13 -21.92
C ASN A 33 -15.93 -7.42 -22.01
N GLY A 34 -16.04 -6.31 -22.75
CA GLY A 34 -17.31 -5.65 -23.04
C GLY A 34 -17.82 -4.73 -21.94
N PHE A 35 -17.01 -4.37 -20.95
CA PHE A 35 -17.38 -3.37 -19.95
C PHE A 35 -17.21 -1.94 -20.47
N ASP A 36 -18.14 -1.04 -20.08
CA ASP A 36 -18.00 0.41 -20.28
C ASP A 36 -16.96 0.95 -19.31
N THR A 37 -15.75 1.22 -19.79
CA THR A 37 -14.58 1.45 -18.94
C THR A 37 -14.03 2.86 -19.04
N THR A 38 -13.95 3.55 -17.91
CA THR A 38 -13.37 4.89 -17.78
C THR A 38 -12.10 4.84 -16.92
N GLU A 39 -11.01 5.40 -17.40
CA GLU A 39 -9.77 5.57 -16.65
C GLU A 39 -9.81 6.85 -15.82
N PHE A 40 -9.36 6.75 -14.56
CA PHE A 40 -9.27 7.85 -13.60
C PHE A 40 -7.81 8.02 -13.10
N PRO A 41 -6.91 8.52 -13.94
CA PRO A 41 -5.57 8.85 -13.48
C PRO A 41 -5.61 10.11 -12.61
N PHE A 42 -4.85 10.11 -11.50
CA PHE A 42 -4.63 11.31 -10.69
C PHE A 42 -3.20 11.36 -10.17
N HIS A 43 -2.82 12.51 -9.61
CA HIS A 43 -1.50 12.67 -8.99
C HIS A 43 -1.62 12.97 -7.50
N PHE A 44 -2.28 14.05 -7.12
CA PHE A 44 -2.36 14.46 -5.71
C PHE A 44 -3.77 14.40 -5.13
N ASP A 45 -4.77 14.89 -5.85
CA ASP A 45 -6.11 15.11 -5.31
C ASP A 45 -7.18 14.29 -6.04
N TYR A 46 -7.36 13.07 -5.55
CA TYR A 46 -8.40 12.15 -6.02
C TYR A 46 -9.83 12.63 -5.72
N ARG A 47 -10.02 13.58 -4.77
CA ARG A 47 -11.34 14.06 -4.36
C ARG A 47 -12.04 14.80 -5.51
N LYS A 48 -11.29 15.42 -6.39
CA LYS A 48 -11.81 16.08 -7.59
C LYS A 48 -12.49 15.13 -8.57
N LEU A 49 -12.18 13.86 -8.50
CA LEU A 49 -12.78 12.82 -9.35
C LEU A 49 -14.18 12.40 -8.90
N LEU A 50 -14.62 12.77 -7.67
CA LEU A 50 -15.84 12.31 -7.05
C LEU A 50 -17.09 12.37 -7.96
N PRO A 51 -17.39 13.48 -8.68
CA PRO A 51 -18.58 13.56 -9.53
C PRO A 51 -18.60 12.51 -10.66
N ASN A 52 -17.43 12.12 -11.14
CA ASN A 52 -17.29 11.15 -12.23
C ASN A 52 -17.19 9.71 -11.70
N LEU A 53 -16.55 9.50 -10.55
CA LEU A 53 -16.52 8.20 -9.88
C LEU A 53 -17.92 7.73 -9.48
N LYS A 54 -18.81 8.65 -9.05
CA LYS A 54 -20.21 8.36 -8.73
C LYS A 54 -21.06 7.91 -9.92
N LYS A 55 -20.59 8.11 -11.15
CA LYS A 55 -21.29 7.65 -12.37
C LYS A 55 -20.92 6.21 -12.74
N GLN A 56 -19.97 5.60 -12.04
CA GLN A 56 -19.53 4.23 -12.27
C GLN A 56 -20.32 3.25 -11.38
N ASP A 57 -20.52 2.05 -11.86
CA ASP A 57 -21.15 0.98 -11.07
C ASP A 57 -20.16 0.37 -10.06
N VAL A 58 -18.87 0.35 -10.42
CA VAL A 58 -17.78 -0.13 -9.58
C VAL A 58 -16.46 0.56 -9.92
N ILE A 59 -15.63 0.80 -8.93
CA ILE A 59 -14.27 1.30 -9.10
C ILE A 59 -13.27 0.17 -8.90
N PHE A 60 -12.46 -0.10 -9.91
CA PHE A 60 -11.27 -0.94 -9.77
C PHE A 60 -10.15 -0.07 -9.18
N ASN A 61 -9.69 -0.42 -7.98
CA ASN A 61 -8.56 0.24 -7.34
C ASN A 61 -7.25 -0.38 -7.86
N ALA A 62 -6.59 0.31 -8.79
CA ALA A 62 -5.29 -0.07 -9.34
C ALA A 62 -4.14 0.77 -8.75
N LEU A 63 -4.38 1.43 -7.61
CA LEU A 63 -3.33 2.16 -6.90
C LEU A 63 -2.37 1.19 -6.23
N HIS A 64 -1.10 1.58 -6.17
CA HIS A 64 -0.04 0.88 -5.47
C HIS A 64 0.59 1.78 -4.41
N GLY A 65 0.90 1.18 -3.27
CA GLY A 65 1.50 1.86 -2.13
C GLY A 65 0.62 2.93 -1.48
N GLY A 66 1.08 3.48 -0.37
CA GLY A 66 0.50 4.62 0.31
C GLY A 66 -1.02 4.56 0.46
N ILE A 67 -1.71 5.61 0.02
CA ILE A 67 -3.18 5.72 0.16
C ILE A 67 -3.97 4.64 -0.59
N GLY A 68 -3.37 4.00 -1.59
CA GLY A 68 -4.01 2.95 -2.37
C GLY A 68 -4.20 1.65 -1.59
N GLU A 69 -3.31 1.38 -0.64
CA GLU A 69 -3.21 0.10 0.06
C GLU A 69 -3.43 0.20 1.58
N ASN A 70 -3.31 1.41 2.17
CA ASN A 70 -3.39 1.61 3.62
C ASN A 70 -4.82 1.86 4.16
N GLY A 71 -5.84 1.57 3.38
CA GLY A 71 -7.24 1.73 3.77
C GLY A 71 -7.83 3.14 3.59
N LYS A 72 -7.01 4.17 3.31
CA LYS A 72 -7.49 5.56 3.19
C LYS A 72 -8.42 5.77 2.00
N ILE A 73 -8.03 5.27 0.82
CA ILE A 73 -8.88 5.40 -0.39
C ILE A 73 -10.13 4.55 -0.26
N GLN A 74 -10.05 3.34 0.29
CA GLN A 74 -11.18 2.45 0.52
C GLN A 74 -12.20 3.09 1.48
N THR A 75 -11.72 3.70 2.58
CA THR A 75 -12.55 4.46 3.51
C THR A 75 -13.27 5.61 2.81
N TRP A 76 -12.56 6.37 1.97
CA TRP A 76 -13.14 7.51 1.27
C TRP A 76 -14.18 7.08 0.22
N LEU A 77 -13.91 6.03 -0.56
CA LEU A 77 -14.85 5.47 -1.51
C LEU A 77 -16.13 4.98 -0.79
N ASN A 78 -15.98 4.23 0.30
CA ASN A 78 -17.10 3.72 1.09
C ASN A 78 -17.96 4.85 1.70
N LYS A 79 -17.32 5.91 2.26
CA LYS A 79 -18.03 7.10 2.77
C LYS A 79 -18.84 7.83 1.70
N ASN A 80 -18.48 7.69 0.44
CA ASN A 80 -19.19 8.27 -0.69
C ASN A 80 -20.16 7.30 -1.37
N ASN A 81 -20.39 6.10 -0.79
CA ASN A 81 -21.21 5.02 -1.32
C ASN A 81 -20.75 4.54 -2.72
N ILE A 82 -19.46 4.52 -2.96
CA ILE A 82 -18.84 4.05 -4.21
C ILE A 82 -18.34 2.62 -3.98
N LYS A 83 -18.90 1.68 -4.74
CA LYS A 83 -18.42 0.28 -4.73
C LYS A 83 -17.01 0.21 -5.31
N ASN A 84 -16.15 -0.54 -4.67
CA ASN A 84 -14.76 -0.71 -5.13
C ASN A 84 -14.29 -2.15 -4.95
N THR A 85 -13.26 -2.52 -5.72
CA THR A 85 -12.61 -3.82 -5.63
C THR A 85 -11.54 -3.83 -4.54
N GLY A 86 -11.20 -5.04 -4.10
CA GLY A 86 -10.14 -5.25 -3.11
C GLY A 86 -10.67 -5.43 -1.70
N SER A 87 -9.74 -5.45 -0.76
CA SER A 87 -10.04 -5.61 0.66
C SER A 87 -10.68 -4.36 1.26
N GLY A 88 -11.40 -4.53 2.35
CA GLY A 88 -12.01 -3.40 3.08
C GLY A 88 -10.96 -2.48 3.73
N PRO A 89 -11.37 -1.27 4.17
CA PRO A 89 -10.42 -0.28 4.70
C PRO A 89 -9.67 -0.75 5.94
N GLU A 90 -10.33 -1.47 6.84
CA GLU A 90 -9.71 -1.94 8.09
C GLU A 90 -8.66 -3.01 7.82
N SER A 91 -8.98 -4.00 6.98
CA SER A 91 -8.02 -5.05 6.61
C SER A 91 -6.85 -4.49 5.80
N SER A 92 -7.09 -3.54 4.90
CA SER A 92 -6.03 -2.85 4.16
C SER A 92 -5.09 -2.08 5.09
N ALA A 93 -5.62 -1.30 6.02
CA ALA A 93 -4.84 -0.57 7.00
C ALA A 93 -4.03 -1.51 7.91
N LEU A 94 -4.65 -2.61 8.32
CA LEU A 94 -4.01 -3.62 9.17
C LEU A 94 -2.86 -4.31 8.45
N CYS A 95 -3.07 -4.75 7.21
CA CYS A 95 -2.05 -5.48 6.45
C CYS A 95 -0.86 -4.59 6.05
N MET A 96 -1.08 -3.29 5.90
CA MET A 96 0.01 -2.35 5.64
C MET A 96 0.92 -2.15 6.87
N ASP A 97 0.37 -2.22 8.08
CA ASP A 97 1.10 -2.12 9.34
C ASP A 97 1.69 -3.49 9.72
N LYS A 98 3.01 -3.64 9.52
CA LYS A 98 3.69 -4.93 9.73
C LYS A 98 3.64 -5.40 11.17
N VAL A 99 3.73 -4.50 12.14
CA VAL A 99 3.66 -4.85 13.57
C VAL A 99 2.28 -5.38 13.93
N LYS A 100 1.23 -4.68 13.50
CA LYS A 100 -0.15 -5.16 13.74
C LYS A 100 -0.39 -6.50 13.08
N SER A 101 0.04 -6.66 11.82
CA SER A 101 -0.06 -7.94 11.10
C SER A 101 0.68 -9.06 11.83
N LYS A 102 1.92 -8.82 12.25
CA LYS A 102 2.73 -9.82 12.99
C LYS A 102 2.10 -10.19 14.34
N ASN A 103 1.55 -9.24 15.07
CA ASN A 103 0.86 -9.51 16.33
C ASN A 103 -0.38 -10.39 16.11
N ILE A 104 -1.16 -10.14 15.05
CA ILE A 104 -2.32 -10.99 14.75
C ILE A 104 -1.91 -12.41 14.38
N VAL A 105 -0.95 -12.59 13.47
CA VAL A 105 -0.52 -13.93 13.06
C VAL A 105 0.09 -14.69 14.23
N LYS A 106 0.87 -14.00 15.10
CA LYS A 106 1.42 -14.59 16.32
C LYS A 106 0.33 -15.05 17.29
N ASN A 107 -0.70 -14.22 17.49
CA ASN A 107 -1.83 -14.55 18.38
C ASN A 107 -2.73 -15.68 17.84
N ASN A 108 -2.55 -16.06 16.58
CA ASN A 108 -3.24 -17.19 15.95
C ASN A 108 -2.28 -18.35 15.67
N ASP A 109 -1.17 -18.47 16.41
CA ASP A 109 -0.18 -19.55 16.31
C ASP A 109 0.44 -19.72 14.92
N ILE A 110 0.40 -18.69 14.08
CA ILE A 110 1.05 -18.66 12.78
C ILE A 110 2.51 -18.20 12.97
N ARG A 111 3.43 -19.01 12.48
CA ARG A 111 4.86 -18.69 12.57
C ARG A 111 5.20 -17.42 11.80
N THR A 112 5.91 -16.51 12.45
CA THR A 112 6.48 -15.29 11.85
C THR A 112 7.90 -15.10 12.40
N PRO A 113 8.85 -14.58 11.63
CA PRO A 113 10.18 -14.25 12.15
C PRO A 113 10.09 -13.34 13.37
N ILE A 114 11.00 -13.47 14.30
CA ILE A 114 11.14 -12.54 15.42
C ILE A 114 11.37 -11.12 14.86
N TRP A 115 10.97 -10.12 15.62
CA TRP A 115 11.10 -8.73 15.21
C TRP A 115 11.28 -7.84 16.44
N GLU A 116 11.88 -6.70 16.21
CA GLU A 116 12.03 -5.61 17.15
C GLU A 116 11.53 -4.33 16.50
N MET A 117 11.12 -3.37 17.32
CA MET A 117 10.69 -2.05 16.86
C MET A 117 11.71 -1.00 17.23
N LEU A 118 12.05 -0.18 16.27
CA LEU A 118 12.83 1.03 16.45
C LEU A 118 11.87 2.23 16.34
N ASN A 119 11.83 3.03 17.39
CA ASN A 119 10.98 4.22 17.49
C ASN A 119 11.76 5.52 17.26
N SER A 120 13.07 5.41 17.17
CA SER A 120 14.01 6.51 17.00
C SER A 120 15.21 6.05 16.20
N ILE A 121 15.80 6.97 15.44
CA ILE A 121 17.06 6.76 14.72
C ILE A 121 18.23 6.38 15.65
N ASN A 122 18.10 6.69 16.95
CA ASN A 122 19.11 6.33 17.96
C ASN A 122 18.91 4.94 18.57
N ASP A 123 17.78 4.29 18.29
CA ASP A 123 17.54 2.93 18.75
C ASP A 123 18.47 1.95 18.03
N ARG A 124 18.78 0.84 18.70
CA ARG A 124 19.65 -0.22 18.14
C ARG A 124 18.96 -1.56 18.27
N PRO A 125 18.92 -2.37 17.20
CA PRO A 125 18.40 -3.72 17.25
C PRO A 125 19.35 -4.61 18.09
N THR A 126 18.78 -5.62 18.73
CA THR A 126 19.50 -6.63 19.50
C THR A 126 19.61 -7.98 18.77
N LEU A 127 18.95 -8.10 17.63
CA LEU A 127 18.97 -9.30 16.80
C LEU A 127 20.39 -9.53 16.21
N PRO A 128 20.85 -10.79 16.18
CA PRO A 128 22.12 -11.10 15.53
C PRO A 128 22.01 -11.00 14.00
N VAL A 129 23.07 -10.59 13.34
CA VAL A 129 23.16 -10.62 11.87
C VAL A 129 23.12 -12.08 11.35
N PRO A 130 22.54 -12.35 10.15
CA PRO A 130 21.89 -11.37 9.28
C PRO A 130 20.44 -11.10 9.66
N PHE A 131 19.97 -9.86 9.49
CA PHE A 131 18.59 -9.46 9.66
C PHE A 131 18.18 -8.36 8.67
N VAL A 132 16.91 -7.95 8.67
CA VAL A 132 16.36 -6.92 7.78
C VAL A 132 15.89 -5.74 8.60
N ILE A 133 16.30 -4.53 8.20
CA ILE A 133 15.72 -3.27 8.66
C ILE A 133 14.77 -2.76 7.58
N LYS A 134 13.57 -2.34 7.97
CA LYS A 134 12.57 -1.86 7.02
C LYS A 134 11.52 -0.97 7.69
N PRO A 135 10.90 -0.04 6.93
CA PRO A 135 9.75 0.74 7.39
C PRO A 135 8.58 -0.14 7.78
N ASN A 136 7.84 0.25 8.84
CA ASN A 136 6.67 -0.50 9.29
C ASN A 136 5.52 -0.52 8.28
N ASP A 137 5.33 0.57 7.52
CA ASP A 137 4.15 0.83 6.71
C ASP A 137 4.44 1.09 5.21
N GLN A 138 5.62 0.65 4.73
CA GLN A 138 5.96 0.70 3.30
C GLN A 138 5.90 -0.69 2.65
N GLY A 139 5.65 -0.70 1.34
CA GLY A 139 5.66 -1.90 0.50
C GLY A 139 6.87 -1.95 -0.44
N SER A 140 6.89 -2.93 -1.34
CA SER A 140 7.79 -3.03 -2.51
C SER A 140 9.28 -2.80 -2.22
N THR A 141 9.76 -3.19 -1.05
CA THR A 141 11.16 -3.03 -0.60
C THR A 141 11.64 -1.59 -0.43
N VAL A 142 10.74 -0.60 -0.43
CA VAL A 142 11.09 0.80 -0.15
C VAL A 142 11.67 0.90 1.26
N GLY A 143 12.86 1.50 1.38
CA GLY A 143 13.57 1.68 2.65
C GLY A 143 13.99 0.38 3.34
N LEU A 144 14.05 -0.75 2.61
CA LEU A 144 14.46 -2.05 3.16
C LEU A 144 15.94 -2.30 2.95
N THR A 145 16.65 -2.59 4.04
CA THR A 145 18.07 -2.96 4.00
C THR A 145 18.27 -4.34 4.64
N ILE A 146 19.03 -5.21 3.99
CA ILE A 146 19.48 -6.48 4.55
C ILE A 146 20.83 -6.21 5.21
N ILE A 147 20.93 -6.48 6.50
CA ILE A 147 22.12 -6.27 7.31
C ILE A 147 22.88 -7.59 7.43
N HIS A 148 24.06 -7.62 6.86
CA HIS A 148 24.97 -8.76 6.95
C HIS A 148 26.11 -8.53 7.95
N ASP A 149 26.44 -7.26 8.21
CA ASP A 149 27.49 -6.82 9.14
C ASP A 149 26.99 -5.69 10.03
N GLU A 150 27.44 -5.64 11.28
CA GLU A 150 27.01 -4.63 12.25
C GLU A 150 27.33 -3.20 11.81
N SER A 151 28.35 -2.99 11.00
CA SER A 151 28.72 -1.68 10.44
C SER A 151 27.68 -1.10 9.48
N GLU A 152 26.76 -1.93 8.97
CA GLU A 152 25.69 -1.51 8.05
C GLU A 152 24.43 -1.00 8.79
N ILE A 153 24.35 -1.22 10.12
CA ILE A 153 23.13 -0.95 10.91
C ILE A 153 22.72 0.53 10.85
N ASP A 154 23.66 1.45 11.05
CA ASP A 154 23.35 2.89 11.10
C ASP A 154 22.83 3.40 9.76
N ALA A 155 23.40 2.94 8.66
CA ALA A 155 22.91 3.29 7.32
C ALA A 155 21.53 2.70 7.05
N GLY A 156 21.29 1.43 7.42
CA GLY A 156 20.00 0.77 7.26
C GLY A 156 18.88 1.42 8.11
N ILE A 157 19.20 1.84 9.34
CA ILE A 157 18.25 2.57 10.19
C ILE A 157 17.91 3.93 9.56
N THR A 158 18.89 4.68 9.12
CA THR A 158 18.69 6.00 8.48
C THR A 158 17.80 5.86 7.26
N GLU A 159 18.13 4.96 6.34
CA GLU A 159 17.33 4.68 5.14
C GLU A 159 15.86 4.36 5.48
N ALA A 160 15.63 3.50 6.47
CA ALA A 160 14.27 3.11 6.82
C ALA A 160 13.47 4.26 7.46
N PHE A 161 14.10 5.11 8.30
CA PHE A 161 13.44 6.27 8.89
C PHE A 161 13.17 7.40 7.91
N ASP A 162 13.85 7.47 6.76
CA ASP A 162 13.51 8.41 5.69
C ASP A 162 12.12 8.11 5.07
N HIS A 163 11.60 6.90 5.28
CA HIS A 163 10.34 6.45 4.68
C HIS A 163 9.20 6.18 5.68
N SER A 164 9.45 6.17 6.99
CA SER A 164 8.44 5.89 8.03
C SER A 164 8.90 6.37 9.40
N ASP A 165 7.96 6.81 10.23
CA ASP A 165 8.21 7.17 11.62
C ASP A 165 8.43 5.94 12.53
N LEU A 166 8.16 4.73 12.02
CA LEU A 166 8.35 3.45 12.72
C LEU A 166 9.11 2.47 11.85
N VAL A 167 10.13 1.85 12.42
CA VAL A 167 11.03 0.90 11.74
C VAL A 167 11.01 -0.44 12.46
N MET A 168 11.10 -1.51 11.70
CA MET A 168 11.15 -2.89 12.19
C MET A 168 12.46 -3.54 11.78
#